data_041052cfd42f47aa07f8f252f1f3c8b5
#
_entry.id   041052cfd42f47aa07f8f252f1f3c8b5
#
_cell.length_a   1.000
_cell.length_b   1.000
_cell.length_c   1.000
_cell.angle_alpha   90.00
_cell.angle_beta   90.00
_cell.angle_gamma   90.00
#
_symmetry.space_group_name_H-M   'P 1'
#
loop_
_entity.id
_entity.type
_entity.pdbx_description
1 polymer ?
#
loop_
_entity_poly.entity_id
_entity_poly.type
_entity_poly.pdbx_seq_one_letter_code
_entity_poly.pdbx_strand_id
1 'polypeptide(L)'
;MKTIYSISKHEVSDEQIEKDRLFKVFVLGLPRSGTSLMTSICQTLGVNMIHTTENKKDEYDKRYKEKFGEYHPNESGFFEIGENFLEHYLEIIDKPYSGCKMIIPVVGLRLDIIKLIPSKVIMMWRDPKEIKESQEAFYSNDSDESYLRTALATQKVNLEKSGVDFMVCHYEKLVNDSYREIYSVSDFILSDKGHKEAVALVDPEKHRFRKEEIPV
;
A
#
# COMPACT_ATOMS: atom_id res chain seq x y z
N MET A 1 19.09 28.25 24.71
CA MET A 1 19.97 27.78 23.64
C MET A 1 19.08 27.15 22.57
N LYS A 2 18.78 27.85 21.47
CA LYS A 2 17.95 27.34 20.36
C LYS A 2 18.89 26.73 19.34
N THR A 3 18.87 25.43 19.19
CA THR A 3 19.58 24.74 18.12
C THR A 3 18.76 24.86 16.84
N ILE A 4 19.22 25.70 15.94
CA ILE A 4 18.66 25.87 14.60
C ILE A 4 19.30 24.79 13.74
N TYR A 5 18.54 23.77 13.36
CA TYR A 5 18.95 22.85 12.30
C TYR A 5 18.76 23.55 10.95
N SER A 6 19.85 24.03 10.40
CA SER A 6 19.93 24.45 9.02
C SER A 6 19.98 23.19 8.15
N ILE A 7 18.85 22.81 7.56
CA ILE A 7 18.83 21.83 6.48
C ILE A 7 19.31 22.59 5.25
N SER A 8 20.55 22.34 4.82
CA SER A 8 21.03 22.82 3.53
C SER A 8 20.18 22.15 2.44
N LYS A 9 19.34 22.95 1.76
CA LYS A 9 18.74 22.54 0.49
C LYS A 9 19.88 22.31 -0.50
N HIS A 10 20.31 21.07 -0.66
CA HIS A 10 21.02 20.70 -1.88
C HIS A 10 19.98 20.72 -2.99
N GLU A 11 20.15 21.63 -3.94
CA GLU A 11 19.44 21.60 -5.21
C GLU A 11 19.89 20.31 -5.94
N VAL A 12 19.09 19.26 -5.79
CA VAL A 12 19.26 18.02 -6.56
C VAL A 12 18.81 18.35 -7.98
N SER A 13 19.66 18.10 -8.97
CA SER A 13 19.31 18.35 -10.37
C SER A 13 18.18 17.43 -10.82
N ASP A 14 17.34 17.88 -11.75
CA ASP A 14 16.26 17.07 -12.34
C ASP A 14 16.79 15.75 -12.90
N GLU A 15 18.02 15.74 -13.41
CA GLU A 15 18.72 14.56 -13.93
C GLU A 15 19.07 13.54 -12.81
N GLN A 16 19.36 14.01 -11.60
CA GLN A 16 19.59 13.15 -10.44
C GLN A 16 18.27 12.58 -9.94
N ILE A 17 17.21 13.39 -9.91
CA ILE A 17 15.86 12.94 -9.55
C ILE A 17 15.36 11.85 -10.52
N GLU A 18 15.60 11.99 -11.83
CA GLU A 18 15.26 10.97 -12.81
C GLU A 18 16.05 9.67 -12.60
N LYS A 19 17.36 9.76 -12.33
CA LYS A 19 18.19 8.59 -12.01
C LYS A 19 17.74 7.89 -10.73
N ASP A 20 17.37 8.67 -9.72
CA ASP A 20 16.93 8.13 -8.44
C ASP A 20 15.52 7.49 -8.52
N ARG A 21 14.73 7.80 -9.55
CA ARG A 21 13.40 7.20 -9.82
C ARG A 21 13.44 5.89 -10.63
N LEU A 22 14.59 5.29 -10.84
CA LEU A 22 14.69 3.99 -11.52
C LEU A 22 14.19 2.81 -10.67
N PHE A 23 13.92 3.02 -9.38
CA PHE A 23 13.35 1.99 -8.51
C PHE A 23 11.86 1.75 -8.77
N LYS A 24 11.40 0.57 -8.36
CA LYS A 24 9.99 0.17 -8.39
C LYS A 24 9.37 0.29 -7.01
N VAL A 25 8.08 0.62 -6.97
CA VAL A 25 7.33 0.78 -5.72
C VAL A 25 6.36 -0.39 -5.54
N PHE A 26 6.52 -1.14 -4.47
CA PHE A 26 5.62 -2.24 -4.13
C PHE A 26 4.83 -1.92 -2.87
N VAL A 27 3.50 -2.00 -2.95
CA VAL A 27 2.61 -1.89 -1.80
C VAL A 27 2.23 -3.28 -1.34
N LEU A 28 2.65 -3.66 -0.14
CA LEU A 28 2.43 -4.97 0.45
C LEU A 28 1.49 -4.90 1.65
N GLY A 29 0.72 -5.95 1.89
CA GLY A 29 -0.09 -6.08 3.09
C GLY A 29 -1.04 -7.26 3.03
N LEU A 30 -1.71 -7.54 4.15
CA LEU A 30 -2.82 -8.49 4.18
C LEU A 30 -4.06 -7.93 3.47
N PRO A 31 -4.96 -8.78 2.98
CA PRO A 31 -6.29 -8.32 2.57
C PRO A 31 -6.92 -7.50 3.69
N ARG A 32 -7.49 -6.35 3.37
CA ARG A 32 -8.14 -5.41 4.31
C ARG A 32 -7.20 -4.62 5.24
N SER A 33 -5.90 -4.60 4.97
CA SER A 33 -4.94 -3.77 5.72
C SER A 33 -4.77 -2.34 5.21
N GLY A 34 -5.53 -1.92 4.19
CA GLY A 34 -5.43 -0.57 3.60
C GLY A 34 -4.51 -0.48 2.38
N THR A 35 -4.11 -1.61 1.81
CA THR A 35 -3.22 -1.65 0.62
C THR A 35 -3.81 -0.91 -0.58
N SER A 36 -5.13 -0.97 -0.81
CA SER A 36 -5.77 -0.24 -1.92
C SER A 36 -5.68 1.28 -1.74
N LEU A 37 -5.92 1.78 -0.53
CA LEU A 37 -5.76 3.20 -0.22
C LEU A 37 -4.31 3.66 -0.46
N MET A 38 -3.33 2.89 0.02
CA MET A 38 -1.92 3.21 -0.18
C MET A 38 -1.54 3.16 -1.66
N THR A 39 -2.11 2.24 -2.44
CA THR A 39 -1.90 2.19 -3.89
C THR A 39 -2.41 3.46 -4.58
N SER A 40 -3.60 3.93 -4.21
CA SER A 40 -4.14 5.20 -4.70
C SER A 40 -3.28 6.40 -4.29
N ILE A 41 -2.79 6.41 -3.06
CA ILE A 41 -1.84 7.43 -2.58
C ILE A 41 -0.57 7.43 -3.43
N CYS A 42 0.06 6.27 -3.63
CA CYS A 42 1.26 6.16 -4.47
C CYS A 42 1.01 6.64 -5.91
N GLN A 43 -0.14 6.30 -6.49
CA GLN A 43 -0.52 6.79 -7.82
C GLN A 43 -0.67 8.30 -7.85
N THR A 44 -1.33 8.88 -6.87
CA THR A 44 -1.50 10.34 -6.74
C THR A 44 -0.16 11.05 -6.54
N LEU A 45 0.77 10.40 -5.85
CA LEU A 45 2.15 10.85 -5.70
C LEU A 45 3.01 10.61 -6.96
N GLY A 46 2.43 10.15 -8.06
CA GLY A 46 3.06 10.05 -9.38
C GLY A 46 3.69 8.70 -9.72
N VAL A 47 3.56 7.68 -8.86
CA VAL A 47 3.96 6.31 -9.22
C VAL A 47 2.99 5.74 -10.25
N ASN A 48 3.50 5.20 -11.35
CA ASN A 48 2.67 4.48 -12.32
C ASN A 48 2.28 3.11 -11.76
N MET A 49 1.18 3.06 -11.00
CA MET A 49 0.70 1.83 -10.39
C MET A 49 0.04 0.92 -11.43
N ILE A 50 0.60 -0.27 -11.61
CA ILE A 50 0.11 -1.28 -12.53
C ILE A 50 -0.90 -2.16 -11.81
N HIS A 51 -2.02 -2.43 -12.46
CA HIS A 51 -3.11 -3.23 -11.90
C HIS A 51 -3.66 -4.21 -12.95
N THR A 52 -4.27 -5.29 -12.49
CA THR A 52 -4.90 -6.27 -13.37
C THR A 52 -6.07 -5.68 -14.14
N THR A 53 -6.20 -6.12 -15.39
CA THR A 53 -7.14 -5.64 -16.39
C THR A 53 -8.62 -5.74 -15.99
N GLU A 54 -9.43 -4.98 -16.69
CA GLU A 54 -10.85 -4.69 -16.53
C GLU A 54 -11.77 -5.90 -16.33
N ASN A 55 -11.41 -7.07 -16.83
CA ASN A 55 -12.27 -8.26 -16.81
C ASN A 55 -12.60 -8.78 -15.38
N LYS A 56 -11.79 -8.50 -14.39
CA LYS A 56 -12.08 -8.84 -12.98
C LYS A 56 -12.85 -7.74 -12.25
N LYS A 57 -12.81 -6.51 -12.76
CA LYS A 57 -13.48 -5.38 -12.14
C LYS A 57 -14.99 -5.59 -12.11
N ASP A 58 -15.60 -5.94 -13.24
CA ASP A 58 -17.05 -6.12 -13.38
C ASP A 58 -17.59 -7.23 -12.47
N GLU A 59 -16.83 -8.33 -12.31
CA GLU A 59 -17.21 -9.43 -11.42
C GLU A 59 -17.15 -9.01 -9.94
N TYR A 60 -16.09 -8.27 -9.56
CA TYR A 60 -15.97 -7.74 -8.21
C TYR A 60 -17.00 -6.66 -7.93
N ASP A 61 -17.21 -5.72 -8.85
CA ASP A 61 -18.21 -4.65 -8.72
C ASP A 61 -19.61 -5.22 -8.53
N LYS A 62 -19.96 -6.28 -9.26
CA LYS A 62 -21.23 -6.98 -9.10
C LYS A 62 -21.36 -7.62 -7.71
N ARG A 63 -20.35 -8.36 -7.26
CA ARG A 63 -20.33 -8.97 -5.90
C ARG A 63 -20.42 -7.92 -4.80
N TYR A 64 -19.73 -6.80 -4.95
CA TYR A 64 -19.75 -5.74 -3.96
C TYR A 64 -21.10 -5.06 -3.91
N LYS A 65 -21.69 -4.76 -5.05
CA LYS A 65 -23.00 -4.15 -5.14
C LYS A 65 -24.09 -5.04 -4.53
N GLU A 66 -24.03 -6.33 -4.80
CA GLU A 66 -24.97 -7.31 -4.21
C GLU A 66 -24.85 -7.39 -2.68
N LYS A 67 -23.64 -7.29 -2.12
CA LYS A 67 -23.38 -7.47 -0.68
C LYS A 67 -23.46 -6.18 0.13
N PHE A 68 -23.09 -5.05 -0.44
CA PHE A 68 -22.90 -3.77 0.26
C PHE A 68 -23.69 -2.59 -0.32
N GLY A 69 -24.55 -2.82 -1.31
CA GLY A 69 -25.31 -1.78 -1.99
C GLY A 69 -24.40 -0.90 -2.86
N GLU A 70 -24.53 0.43 -2.71
CA GLU A 70 -23.73 1.39 -3.49
C GLU A 70 -22.28 1.52 -3.01
N TYR A 71 -21.94 0.90 -1.87
CA TYR A 71 -20.59 0.98 -1.32
C TYR A 71 -19.63 0.03 -2.02
N HIS A 72 -18.59 0.61 -2.61
CA HIS A 72 -17.49 -0.12 -3.20
C HIS A 72 -16.22 0.05 -2.36
N PRO A 73 -15.74 -0.98 -1.66
CA PRO A 73 -14.55 -0.86 -0.81
C PRO A 73 -13.24 -0.65 -1.59
N ASN A 74 -13.29 -0.71 -2.90
CA ASN A 74 -12.17 -0.59 -3.83
C ASN A 74 -12.53 0.28 -5.03
N GLU A 75 -13.15 1.46 -4.80
CA GLU A 75 -13.59 2.39 -5.86
C GLU A 75 -12.50 2.70 -6.89
N SER A 76 -11.25 2.69 -6.46
CA SER A 76 -10.09 2.93 -7.33
C SER A 76 -9.75 1.75 -8.25
N GLY A 77 -10.37 0.58 -8.09
CA GLY A 77 -10.15 -0.58 -8.94
C GLY A 77 -8.74 -1.18 -8.91
N PHE A 78 -7.94 -0.86 -7.89
CA PHE A 78 -6.58 -1.38 -7.76
C PHE A 78 -6.60 -2.81 -7.25
N PHE A 79 -6.67 -3.73 -8.18
CA PHE A 79 -6.56 -5.15 -7.87
C PHE A 79 -5.10 -5.55 -7.76
N GLU A 80 -4.84 -6.49 -6.84
CA GLU A 80 -3.52 -7.07 -6.72
C GLU A 80 -3.12 -7.81 -7.98
N ILE A 81 -1.84 -7.76 -8.30
CA ILE A 81 -1.22 -8.65 -9.26
C ILE A 81 -1.07 -10.02 -8.58
N GLY A 82 -1.99 -10.93 -8.87
CA GLY A 82 -2.03 -12.26 -8.28
C GLY A 82 -1.13 -13.26 -8.99
N GLU A 83 -1.72 -14.35 -9.48
CA GLU A 83 -1.00 -15.46 -10.11
C GLU A 83 -0.23 -15.08 -11.37
N ASN A 84 -0.63 -14.01 -12.05
CA ASN A 84 -0.01 -13.51 -13.28
C ASN A 84 1.12 -12.49 -13.02
N PHE A 85 1.74 -12.53 -11.85
CA PHE A 85 2.83 -11.59 -11.50
C PHE A 85 3.93 -11.52 -12.56
N LEU A 86 4.31 -12.66 -13.17
CA LEU A 86 5.38 -12.68 -14.17
C LEU A 86 5.02 -11.92 -15.46
N GLU A 87 3.76 -11.96 -15.88
CA GLU A 87 3.30 -11.21 -17.05
C GLU A 87 3.37 -9.71 -16.78
N HIS A 88 2.88 -9.28 -15.63
CA HIS A 88 2.93 -7.87 -15.21
C HIS A 88 4.31 -7.42 -14.75
N TYR A 89 5.18 -8.35 -14.34
CA TYR A 89 6.53 -8.03 -13.91
C TYR A 89 7.35 -7.37 -15.02
N LEU A 90 7.26 -7.86 -16.25
CA LEU A 90 7.91 -7.25 -17.40
C LEU A 90 7.37 -5.83 -17.64
N GLU A 91 6.06 -5.64 -17.55
CA GLU A 91 5.45 -4.33 -17.66
C GLU A 91 5.93 -3.35 -16.56
N ILE A 92 6.11 -3.84 -15.32
CA ILE A 92 6.64 -3.05 -14.21
C ILE A 92 8.10 -2.68 -14.47
N ILE A 93 8.91 -3.60 -15.00
CA ILE A 93 10.33 -3.34 -15.28
C ILE A 93 10.49 -2.28 -16.38
N ASP A 94 9.72 -2.40 -17.44
CA ASP A 94 9.85 -1.55 -18.62
C ASP A 94 9.40 -0.10 -18.38
N LYS A 95 8.49 0.13 -17.43
CA LYS A 95 7.99 1.48 -17.13
C LYS A 95 8.83 2.13 -16.03
N PRO A 96 9.37 3.34 -16.24
CA PRO A 96 10.06 4.07 -15.18
C PRO A 96 9.08 4.42 -14.05
N TYR A 97 9.59 4.49 -12.82
CA TYR A 97 8.82 4.88 -11.63
C TYR A 97 7.45 4.21 -11.54
N SER A 98 7.42 2.91 -11.72
CA SER A 98 6.22 2.08 -11.71
C SER A 98 6.15 1.20 -10.47
N GLY A 99 5.00 0.61 -10.22
CA GLY A 99 4.81 -0.26 -9.08
C GLY A 99 3.50 -1.05 -9.15
N CYS A 100 3.28 -1.85 -8.13
CA CYS A 100 2.03 -2.60 -7.98
C CYS A 100 1.70 -2.92 -6.53
N LYS A 101 0.45 -3.34 -6.32
CA LYS A 101 -0.03 -3.88 -5.04
C LYS A 101 0.08 -5.40 -5.03
N MET A 102 0.57 -5.94 -3.92
CA MET A 102 0.69 -7.39 -3.71
C MET A 102 0.17 -7.79 -2.34
N ILE A 103 -0.57 -8.88 -2.27
CA ILE A 103 -1.06 -9.43 -1.00
C ILE A 103 -0.03 -10.38 -0.40
N ILE A 104 0.17 -10.30 0.91
CA ILE A 104 1.24 -11.00 1.65
C ILE A 104 1.39 -12.50 1.35
N PRO A 105 0.35 -13.33 1.22
CA PRO A 105 0.53 -14.73 0.90
C PRO A 105 1.29 -14.98 -0.41
N VAL A 106 1.14 -14.05 -1.36
CA VAL A 106 1.82 -14.12 -2.67
C VAL A 106 3.28 -13.64 -2.58
N VAL A 107 3.56 -12.70 -1.69
CA VAL A 107 4.86 -12.00 -1.61
C VAL A 107 5.98 -12.92 -1.13
N GLY A 108 5.72 -13.89 -0.25
CA GLY A 108 6.74 -14.83 0.23
C GLY A 108 7.48 -15.55 -0.92
N LEU A 109 6.77 -15.76 -2.03
CA LEU A 109 7.32 -16.39 -3.24
C LEU A 109 8.01 -15.40 -4.20
N ARG A 110 7.88 -14.09 -3.97
CA ARG A 110 8.31 -13.06 -4.94
C ARG A 110 9.36 -12.07 -4.41
N LEU A 111 9.72 -12.15 -3.14
CA LEU A 111 10.76 -11.30 -2.57
C LEU A 111 12.12 -11.52 -3.26
N ASP A 112 12.40 -12.72 -3.70
CA ASP A 112 13.60 -13.05 -4.47
C ASP A 112 13.63 -12.29 -5.80
N ILE A 113 12.49 -12.13 -6.45
CA ILE A 113 12.37 -11.38 -7.71
C ILE A 113 12.44 -9.87 -7.43
N ILE A 114 11.75 -9.37 -6.39
CA ILE A 114 11.80 -7.95 -6.01
C ILE A 114 13.22 -7.49 -5.72
N LYS A 115 14.06 -8.37 -5.16
CA LYS A 115 15.48 -8.08 -4.89
C LYS A 115 16.35 -7.88 -6.13
N LEU A 116 15.93 -8.41 -7.28
CA LEU A 116 16.71 -8.33 -8.51
C LEU A 116 16.65 -6.96 -9.17
N ILE A 117 15.75 -6.10 -8.73
CA ILE A 117 15.58 -4.73 -9.25
C ILE A 117 15.61 -3.74 -8.10
N PRO A 118 16.13 -2.53 -8.32
CA PRO A 118 16.01 -1.46 -7.34
C PRO A 118 14.54 -1.27 -6.95
N SER A 119 14.23 -1.44 -5.68
CA SER A 119 12.84 -1.46 -5.21
C SER A 119 12.68 -0.76 -3.89
N LYS A 120 11.54 -0.09 -3.72
CA LYS A 120 11.06 0.44 -2.45
C LYS A 120 9.73 -0.22 -2.10
N VAL A 121 9.64 -0.73 -0.88
CA VAL A 121 8.48 -1.50 -0.44
C VAL A 121 7.75 -0.75 0.66
N ILE A 122 6.47 -0.50 0.50
CA ILE A 122 5.59 0.05 1.53
C ILE A 122 4.76 -1.10 2.08
N MET A 123 5.07 -1.52 3.30
CA MET A 123 4.31 -2.55 3.99
C MET A 123 3.19 -1.91 4.81
N MET A 124 1.95 -2.20 4.44
CA MET A 124 0.79 -1.78 5.21
C MET A 124 0.61 -2.65 6.44
N TRP A 125 0.58 -2.00 7.59
CA TRP A 125 0.32 -2.63 8.89
C TRP A 125 -0.99 -2.11 9.47
N ARG A 126 -1.87 -3.04 9.84
CA ARG A 126 -3.11 -2.74 10.55
C ARG A 126 -3.29 -3.70 11.70
N ASP A 127 -4.02 -3.32 12.74
CA ASP A 127 -4.32 -4.21 13.87
C ASP A 127 -4.94 -5.53 13.33
N PRO A 128 -4.37 -6.70 13.66
CA PRO A 128 -4.90 -7.98 13.21
C PRO A 128 -6.36 -8.22 13.57
N LYS A 129 -6.83 -7.69 14.71
CA LYS A 129 -8.23 -7.75 15.10
C LYS A 129 -9.12 -6.97 14.13
N GLU A 130 -8.73 -5.74 13.77
CA GLU A 130 -9.47 -4.95 12.80
C GLU A 130 -9.45 -5.56 11.39
N ILE A 131 -8.33 -6.18 11.00
CA ILE A 131 -8.25 -6.94 9.75
C ILE A 131 -9.24 -8.10 9.78
N LYS A 132 -9.26 -8.88 10.87
CA LYS A 132 -10.18 -10.01 11.08
C LYS A 132 -11.62 -9.55 10.93
N GLU A 133 -12.05 -8.56 11.72
CA GLU A 133 -13.40 -8.01 11.70
C GLU A 133 -13.79 -7.53 10.28
N SER A 134 -12.87 -6.86 9.59
CA SER A 134 -13.09 -6.40 8.21
C SER A 134 -13.15 -7.56 7.22
N GLN A 135 -12.38 -8.63 7.41
CA GLN A 135 -12.43 -9.81 6.54
C GLN A 135 -13.70 -10.62 6.75
N GLU A 136 -14.13 -10.81 7.99
CA GLU A 136 -15.37 -11.51 8.33
C GLU A 136 -16.59 -10.79 7.75
N ALA A 137 -16.65 -9.48 7.93
CA ALA A 137 -17.72 -8.66 7.34
C ALA A 137 -17.74 -8.76 5.81
N PHE A 138 -16.58 -8.89 5.18
CA PHE A 138 -16.44 -8.82 3.73
C PHE A 138 -16.53 -10.18 3.04
N TYR A 139 -15.79 -11.17 3.54
CA TYR A 139 -15.68 -12.49 2.91
C TYR A 139 -16.59 -13.55 3.54
N SER A 140 -17.18 -13.26 4.69
CA SER A 140 -17.93 -14.23 5.51
C SER A 140 -17.08 -15.44 5.92
N ASN A 141 -15.76 -15.26 6.01
CA ASN A 141 -14.81 -16.27 6.41
C ASN A 141 -14.38 -16.00 7.86
N ASP A 142 -14.24 -17.06 8.63
CA ASP A 142 -13.63 -16.99 9.97
C ASP A 142 -12.10 -16.87 9.81
N SER A 143 -11.57 -15.69 10.02
CA SER A 143 -10.14 -15.42 9.94
C SER A 143 -9.52 -15.57 11.34
N ASP A 144 -8.42 -16.29 11.43
CA ASP A 144 -7.68 -16.44 12.68
C ASP A 144 -6.77 -15.22 12.92
N GLU A 145 -7.05 -14.46 14.00
CA GLU A 145 -6.24 -13.29 14.38
C GLU A 145 -4.77 -13.65 14.63
N SER A 146 -4.52 -14.82 15.25
CA SER A 146 -3.15 -15.30 15.51
C SER A 146 -2.39 -15.55 14.20
N TYR A 147 -3.07 -16.12 13.21
CA TYR A 147 -2.50 -16.28 11.86
C TYR A 147 -2.20 -14.94 11.22
N LEU A 148 -3.12 -13.98 11.27
CA LEU A 148 -2.92 -12.64 10.69
C LEU A 148 -1.74 -11.91 11.34
N ARG A 149 -1.64 -11.98 12.66
CA ARG A 149 -0.52 -11.43 13.44
C ARG A 149 0.81 -12.06 13.04
N THR A 150 0.83 -13.38 12.95
CA THR A 150 2.02 -14.14 12.55
C THR A 150 2.42 -13.83 11.11
N ALA A 151 1.46 -13.75 10.19
CA ALA A 151 1.72 -13.41 8.79
C ALA A 151 2.35 -12.02 8.63
N LEU A 152 1.82 -11.00 9.32
CA LEU A 152 2.39 -9.64 9.32
C LEU A 152 3.81 -9.63 9.90
N ALA A 153 4.01 -10.25 11.06
CA ALA A 153 5.32 -10.31 11.70
C ALA A 153 6.36 -11.04 10.83
N THR A 154 5.98 -12.17 10.27
CA THR A 154 6.85 -12.96 9.37
C THR A 154 7.23 -12.15 8.14
N GLN A 155 6.27 -11.45 7.54
CA GLN A 155 6.55 -10.62 6.37
C GLN A 155 7.52 -9.48 6.68
N LYS A 156 7.34 -8.81 7.82
CA LYS A 156 8.27 -7.77 8.27
C LYS A 156 9.69 -8.33 8.43
N VAL A 157 9.84 -9.47 9.11
CA VAL A 157 11.15 -10.14 9.29
C VAL A 157 11.76 -10.54 7.93
N ASN A 158 10.95 -11.01 6.99
CA ASN A 158 11.42 -11.36 5.65
C ASN A 158 11.92 -10.13 4.89
N LEU A 159 11.23 -8.99 5.00
CA LEU A 159 11.70 -7.72 4.42
C LEU A 159 13.01 -7.26 5.06
N GLU A 160 13.12 -7.29 6.39
CA GLU A 160 14.36 -6.96 7.11
C GLU A 160 15.54 -7.81 6.65
N LYS A 161 15.33 -9.11 6.47
CA LYS A 161 16.36 -10.05 6.00
C LYS A 161 16.65 -9.92 4.50
N SER A 162 15.76 -9.36 3.74
CA SER A 162 15.88 -9.29 2.29
C SER A 162 16.91 -8.29 1.79
N GLY A 163 17.19 -7.25 2.57
CA GLY A 163 18.01 -6.11 2.14
C GLY A 163 17.29 -5.15 1.17
N VAL A 164 16.01 -5.37 0.90
CA VAL A 164 15.18 -4.43 0.14
C VAL A 164 14.87 -3.21 1.00
N ASP A 165 14.94 -2.02 0.40
CA ASP A 165 14.53 -0.79 1.08
C ASP A 165 13.01 -0.81 1.35
N PHE A 166 12.61 -0.74 2.61
CA PHE A 166 11.20 -0.79 2.96
C PHE A 166 10.82 0.12 4.12
N MET A 167 9.56 0.54 4.12
CA MET A 167 8.93 1.22 5.25
C MET A 167 7.67 0.48 5.69
N VAL A 168 7.34 0.59 6.97
CA VAL A 168 6.04 0.14 7.50
C VAL A 168 5.13 1.34 7.68
N CYS A 169 4.01 1.35 6.97
CA CYS A 169 2.97 2.35 7.14
C CYS A 169 1.83 1.76 7.97
N HIS A 170 1.57 2.35 9.12
CA HIS A 170 0.48 1.96 10.00
C HIS A 170 -0.83 2.59 9.52
N TYR A 171 -1.83 1.77 9.18
CA TYR A 171 -3.12 2.23 8.70
C TYR A 171 -3.81 3.21 9.66
N GLU A 172 -3.74 2.91 10.96
CA GLU A 172 -4.31 3.76 12.01
C GLU A 172 -3.64 5.15 12.06
N LYS A 173 -2.31 5.22 11.91
CA LYS A 173 -1.60 6.49 11.83
C LYS A 173 -1.94 7.23 10.55
N LEU A 174 -2.03 6.53 9.43
CA LEU A 174 -2.41 7.11 8.14
C LEU A 174 -3.80 7.78 8.22
N VAL A 175 -4.75 7.17 8.91
CA VAL A 175 -6.09 7.73 9.06
C VAL A 175 -6.13 8.89 10.06
N ASN A 176 -5.38 8.81 11.16
CA ASN A 176 -5.39 9.81 12.24
C ASN A 176 -4.50 11.03 11.96
N ASP A 177 -3.41 10.86 11.22
CA ASP A 177 -2.46 11.91 10.85
C ASP A 177 -2.01 11.73 9.38
N SER A 178 -2.98 11.82 8.47
CA SER A 178 -2.76 11.57 7.04
C SER A 178 -1.68 12.46 6.44
N TYR A 179 -1.62 13.71 6.86
CA TYR A 179 -0.63 14.66 6.36
C TYR A 179 0.80 14.18 6.63
N ARG A 180 1.10 13.83 7.87
CA ARG A 180 2.43 13.38 8.29
C ARG A 180 2.82 12.06 7.64
N GLU A 181 1.90 11.10 7.64
CA GLU A 181 2.19 9.76 7.08
C GLU A 181 2.39 9.83 5.56
N ILE A 182 1.60 10.64 4.85
CA ILE A 182 1.74 10.81 3.40
C ILE A 182 3.05 11.54 3.05
N TYR A 183 3.46 12.51 3.85
CA TYR A 183 4.79 13.12 3.67
C TYR A 183 5.91 12.10 3.87
N SER A 184 5.81 11.24 4.89
CA SER A 184 6.80 10.17 5.11
C SER A 184 6.84 9.17 3.95
N VAL A 185 5.67 8.81 3.40
CA VAL A 185 5.59 7.97 2.20
C VAL A 185 6.19 8.68 1.00
N SER A 186 5.86 9.94 0.78
CA SER A 186 6.37 10.75 -0.32
C SER A 186 7.89 10.86 -0.30
N ASP A 187 8.46 11.17 0.86
CA ASP A 187 9.91 11.19 1.08
C ASP A 187 10.54 9.83 0.76
N PHE A 188 9.92 8.75 1.25
CA PHE A 188 10.41 7.40 1.03
C PHE A 188 10.44 7.03 -0.44
N ILE A 189 9.41 7.37 -1.21
CA ILE A 189 9.33 7.09 -2.66
C ILE A 189 9.91 8.22 -3.53
N LEU A 190 10.55 9.21 -2.94
CA LEU A 190 11.15 10.36 -3.62
C LEU A 190 10.16 11.12 -4.51
N SER A 191 8.95 11.35 -4.04
CA SER A 191 7.93 12.14 -4.72
C SER A 191 7.87 13.56 -4.17
N ASP A 192 7.65 14.52 -5.05
CA ASP A 192 7.44 15.94 -4.73
C ASP A 192 6.05 16.45 -5.15
N LYS A 193 5.16 15.54 -5.57
CA LYS A 193 3.88 15.86 -6.20
C LYS A 193 2.70 15.31 -5.41
N GLY A 194 1.53 15.93 -5.63
CA GLY A 194 0.25 15.34 -5.27
C GLY A 194 -0.05 15.20 -3.77
N HIS A 195 0.71 15.86 -2.87
CA HIS A 195 0.54 15.70 -1.42
C HIS A 195 -0.88 16.05 -0.94
N LYS A 196 -1.41 17.19 -1.41
CA LYS A 196 -2.76 17.65 -0.98
C LYS A 196 -3.85 16.71 -1.48
N GLU A 197 -3.73 16.28 -2.72
CA GLU A 197 -4.64 15.35 -3.36
C GLU A 197 -4.56 13.97 -2.69
N ALA A 198 -3.37 13.52 -2.33
CA ALA A 198 -3.16 12.27 -1.62
C ALA A 198 -3.76 12.31 -0.19
N VAL A 199 -3.61 13.41 0.52
CA VAL A 199 -4.25 13.62 1.83
C VAL A 199 -5.78 13.58 1.71
N ALA A 200 -6.34 14.17 0.66
CA ALA A 200 -7.77 14.16 0.41
C ALA A 200 -8.36 12.77 0.10
N LEU A 201 -7.52 11.78 -0.25
CA LEU A 201 -7.96 10.39 -0.41
C LEU A 201 -8.24 9.69 0.92
N VAL A 202 -7.67 10.20 2.01
CA VAL A 202 -7.84 9.59 3.33
C VAL A 202 -9.11 10.11 3.96
N ASP A 203 -10.13 9.27 3.96
CA ASP A 203 -11.43 9.56 4.59
C ASP A 203 -11.54 8.80 5.92
N PRO A 204 -11.47 9.49 7.06
CA PRO A 204 -11.59 8.85 8.37
C PRO A 204 -12.95 8.19 8.61
N GLU A 205 -14.01 8.63 7.94
CA GLU A 205 -15.36 8.05 8.07
C GLU A 205 -15.45 6.68 7.38
N LYS A 206 -14.61 6.42 6.41
CA LYS A 206 -14.46 5.09 5.79
C LYS A 206 -13.68 4.09 6.64
N HIS A 207 -13.10 4.51 7.78
CA HIS A 207 -12.49 3.64 8.77
C HIS A 207 -13.56 3.01 9.68
N ARG A 208 -14.19 1.94 9.22
CA ARG A 208 -15.42 1.36 9.79
C ARG A 208 -15.23 0.49 11.01
N PHE A 209 -14.03 0.04 11.30
CA PHE A 209 -13.75 -0.89 12.39
C PHE A 209 -12.84 -0.20 13.41
N ARG A 210 -13.36 0.87 14.05
CA ARG A 210 -12.68 1.55 15.14
C ARG A 210 -13.00 0.83 16.45
N LYS A 211 -12.00 0.72 17.33
CA LYS A 211 -12.12 0.13 18.66
C LYS A 211 -13.16 0.79 19.59
N GLU A 212 -13.70 1.94 19.24
CA GLU A 212 -14.46 2.81 20.16
C GLU A 212 -15.98 2.83 19.97
N GLU A 213 -16.52 2.13 19.00
CA GLU A 213 -17.96 2.16 18.72
C GLU A 213 -18.61 0.77 18.82
N ILE A 214 -18.38 0.06 19.92
CA ILE A 214 -19.32 -0.94 20.35
C ILE A 214 -20.21 -0.24 21.41
N PRO A 215 -21.44 0.15 21.07
CA PRO A 215 -22.39 0.59 22.08
C PRO A 215 -22.64 -0.59 23.03
N VAL A 216 -22.41 -0.37 24.31
CA VAL A 216 -22.75 -1.28 25.40
C VAL A 216 -24.27 -1.40 25.48
#